data_706418450d9ff4f190a69cde8ece64ce
#
_entry.id   706418450d9ff4f190a69cde8ece64ce
#
_cell.length_a   1.000
_cell.length_b   1.000
_cell.length_c   1.000
_cell.angle_alpha   90.00
_cell.angle_beta   90.00
_cell.angle_gamma   90.00
#
_symmetry.space_group_name_H-M   'P 1'
#
loop_
_entity.id
_entity.type
_entity.pdbx_description
1 polymer ?
#
loop_
_entity_poly.entity_id
_entity_poly.type
_entity_poly.pdbx_seq_one_letter_code
_entity_poly.pdbx_strand_id
1 'polypeptide(L)'
;MTPQEHLPYADPEKGGLKLLAPLRVLDLTTSIAGPYATQLLADLGATVLKVEKPGAGDDTRAWGPPFLQDVSLWYLSVNRNKHSLTLDVSQPAGREVLDGLLAQSDVLVLNMVPRVQRKLGLDYDSLKAAYPALIHASLTGFGLTGPRSDFPCYDLIAEGYAGIMDLTGELESAPQKVGTPAADLLAGQDLALAVLAAYIARGQHGRGTQIDISMQSSMTRFVSPRLLPYLGSGELPRRSGGKDSVIAIYQVFDTADDPLSLGLGNDRIWQRFWQAVGDPAFGARTEFASNAHRRTHREAIVMRIAELLRAQPRAHWLALFAEHSIPAGPINRLDQVAQDPDLLDKRLIYRARASNGAIPQVGLGIGFDGSQHVHRKSPPALGEDTDDVLRGWLGYAGPRIDALRERGVI
;
A
#
# COMPACT_ATOMS: atom_id res chain seq x y z
N MET A 1 9.90 -21.08 -18.20
CA MET A 1 8.60 -20.38 -18.02
C MET A 1 8.79 -19.27 -17.01
N THR A 2 8.46 -18.05 -17.34
CA THR A 2 8.55 -16.94 -16.38
C THR A 2 7.40 -17.07 -15.34
N PRO A 3 7.58 -16.61 -14.09
CA PRO A 3 6.55 -16.75 -13.05
C PRO A 3 5.17 -16.20 -13.43
N GLN A 4 5.11 -15.26 -14.37
CA GLN A 4 3.84 -14.65 -14.79
C GLN A 4 3.05 -15.47 -15.83
N GLU A 5 3.62 -16.47 -16.47
CA GLU A 5 2.95 -17.19 -17.58
C GLU A 5 1.72 -17.97 -17.16
N HIS A 6 1.63 -18.40 -15.90
CA HIS A 6 0.48 -19.09 -15.34
C HIS A 6 -0.64 -18.16 -14.84
N LEU A 7 -0.37 -16.85 -14.70
CA LEU A 7 -1.35 -15.91 -14.19
C LEU A 7 -2.53 -15.71 -15.16
N PRO A 8 -3.77 -15.61 -14.67
CA PRO A 8 -4.92 -15.30 -15.51
C PRO A 8 -4.80 -13.89 -16.09
N TYR A 9 -5.33 -13.68 -17.29
CA TYR A 9 -5.44 -12.34 -17.84
C TYR A 9 -6.57 -11.55 -17.16
N ALA A 10 -6.38 -10.24 -17.01
CA ALA A 10 -7.48 -9.33 -16.73
C ALA A 10 -8.53 -9.47 -17.84
N ASP A 11 -9.79 -9.41 -17.45
CA ASP A 11 -10.92 -9.51 -18.37
C ASP A 11 -11.29 -8.08 -18.86
N PRO A 12 -10.98 -7.71 -20.11
CA PRO A 12 -11.24 -6.36 -20.61
C PRO A 12 -12.73 -6.06 -20.72
N GLU A 13 -13.60 -7.09 -20.85
CA GLU A 13 -15.03 -6.91 -20.97
C GLU A 13 -15.70 -6.48 -19.64
N LYS A 14 -15.08 -6.81 -18.51
CA LYS A 14 -15.58 -6.42 -17.18
C LYS A 14 -15.37 -4.95 -16.84
N GLY A 15 -14.48 -4.26 -17.54
CA GLY A 15 -14.36 -2.79 -17.56
C GLY A 15 -13.95 -2.08 -16.27
N GLY A 16 -13.61 -2.78 -15.20
CA GLY A 16 -13.21 -2.18 -13.91
C GLY A 16 -14.31 -1.40 -13.18
N LEU A 17 -13.97 -0.93 -11.98
CA LEU A 17 -14.91 -0.15 -11.15
C LEU A 17 -15.13 1.27 -11.70
N LYS A 18 -16.32 1.83 -11.47
CA LYS A 18 -16.71 3.19 -11.88
C LYS A 18 -17.26 4.02 -10.71
N LEU A 19 -16.96 3.62 -9.48
CA LEU A 19 -17.50 4.26 -8.27
C LEU A 19 -17.11 5.74 -8.17
N LEU A 20 -15.92 6.08 -8.65
CA LEU A 20 -15.39 7.44 -8.66
C LEU A 20 -15.29 8.03 -10.08
N ALA A 21 -16.09 7.56 -11.04
CA ALA A 21 -16.00 7.99 -12.44
C ALA A 21 -16.02 9.52 -12.66
N PRO A 22 -16.77 10.34 -11.86
CA PRO A 22 -16.74 11.80 -12.00
C PRO A 22 -15.47 12.45 -11.47
N LEU A 23 -14.69 11.76 -10.61
CA LEU A 23 -13.54 12.35 -9.92
C LEU A 23 -12.32 12.47 -10.86
N ARG A 24 -11.79 13.68 -10.99
CA ARG A 24 -10.55 13.98 -11.72
C ARG A 24 -9.43 14.31 -10.77
N VAL A 25 -8.36 13.53 -10.81
CA VAL A 25 -7.19 13.65 -9.95
C VAL A 25 -5.98 14.05 -10.77
N LEU A 26 -5.35 15.16 -10.42
CA LEU A 26 -4.07 15.60 -10.95
C LEU A 26 -2.97 15.11 -10.01
N ASP A 27 -2.17 14.16 -10.48
CA ASP A 27 -1.14 13.47 -9.71
C ASP A 27 0.25 14.00 -10.08
N LEU A 28 0.85 14.84 -9.22
CA LEU A 28 2.22 15.34 -9.36
C LEU A 28 3.17 14.60 -8.40
N THR A 29 2.84 13.39 -8.02
CA THR A 29 3.66 12.61 -7.08
C THR A 29 4.66 11.72 -7.80
N THR A 30 5.73 11.36 -7.09
CA THR A 30 6.78 10.42 -7.52
C THR A 30 7.00 9.34 -6.46
N SER A 31 7.83 8.36 -6.75
CA SER A 31 8.14 7.23 -5.86
C SER A 31 6.96 6.28 -5.63
N ILE A 32 6.62 5.94 -4.37
CA ILE A 32 5.63 4.91 -4.05
C ILE A 32 4.38 5.48 -3.38
N ALA A 33 4.51 6.22 -2.28
CA ALA A 33 3.38 6.60 -1.43
C ALA A 33 2.26 7.35 -2.16
N GLY A 34 2.62 8.44 -2.84
CA GLY A 34 1.68 9.24 -3.62
C GLY A 34 1.11 8.49 -4.83
N PRO A 35 1.96 7.88 -5.68
CA PRO A 35 1.48 7.06 -6.78
C PRO A 35 0.58 5.90 -6.35
N TYR A 36 0.85 5.26 -5.21
CA TYR A 36 -0.03 4.23 -4.67
C TYR A 36 -1.40 4.79 -4.25
N ALA A 37 -1.42 5.95 -3.58
CA ALA A 37 -2.68 6.60 -3.21
C ALA A 37 -3.55 6.90 -4.45
N THR A 38 -2.95 7.49 -5.48
CA THR A 38 -3.66 7.86 -6.71
C THR A 38 -4.04 6.63 -7.54
N GLN A 39 -3.26 5.52 -7.46
CA GLN A 39 -3.67 4.23 -8.02
C GLN A 39 -4.92 3.67 -7.34
N LEU A 40 -5.03 3.75 -5.99
CA LEU A 40 -6.23 3.30 -5.28
C LEU A 40 -7.48 4.07 -5.74
N LEU A 41 -7.37 5.40 -5.93
CA LEU A 41 -8.45 6.21 -6.49
C LEU A 41 -8.77 5.82 -7.94
N ALA A 42 -7.74 5.56 -8.75
CA ALA A 42 -7.90 5.08 -10.12
C ALA A 42 -8.58 3.70 -10.15
N ASP A 43 -8.21 2.77 -9.28
CA ASP A 43 -8.84 1.44 -9.18
C ASP A 43 -10.32 1.53 -8.85
N LEU A 44 -10.72 2.51 -8.03
CA LEU A 44 -12.12 2.81 -7.72
C LEU A 44 -12.86 3.55 -8.83
N GLY A 45 -12.19 3.93 -9.90
CA GLY A 45 -12.83 4.50 -11.09
C GLY A 45 -12.52 5.96 -11.38
N ALA A 46 -11.74 6.66 -10.54
CA ALA A 46 -11.34 8.03 -10.83
C ALA A 46 -10.50 8.13 -12.11
N THR A 47 -10.59 9.28 -12.78
CA THR A 47 -9.66 9.65 -13.86
C THR A 47 -8.43 10.28 -13.23
N VAL A 48 -7.31 9.58 -13.27
CA VAL A 48 -6.03 10.05 -12.70
C VAL A 48 -5.09 10.43 -13.82
N LEU A 49 -4.66 11.68 -13.83
CA LEU A 49 -3.64 12.21 -14.72
C LEU A 49 -2.32 12.40 -13.96
N LYS A 50 -1.37 11.52 -14.23
CA LYS A 50 -0.01 11.63 -13.69
C LYS A 50 0.79 12.59 -14.57
N VAL A 51 1.26 13.67 -13.94
CA VAL A 51 2.12 14.67 -14.58
C VAL A 51 3.56 14.36 -14.22
N GLU A 52 4.36 14.16 -15.24
CA GLU A 52 5.75 13.72 -15.09
C GLU A 52 6.71 14.70 -15.80
N LYS A 53 7.93 14.79 -15.28
CA LYS A 53 8.97 15.61 -15.92
C LYS A 53 9.36 15.04 -17.30
N PRO A 54 9.48 15.86 -18.34
CA PRO A 54 9.97 15.39 -19.63
C PRO A 54 11.32 14.67 -19.54
N GLY A 55 11.49 13.63 -20.32
CA GLY A 55 12.71 12.84 -20.45
C GLY A 55 12.88 11.78 -19.37
N ALA A 56 12.90 12.15 -18.07
CA ALA A 56 13.16 11.20 -16.97
C ALA A 56 11.89 10.58 -16.38
N GLY A 57 10.81 11.36 -16.28
CA GLY A 57 9.58 10.94 -15.62
C GLY A 57 9.72 10.81 -14.11
N ASP A 58 8.94 9.88 -13.56
CA ASP A 58 9.02 9.45 -12.16
C ASP A 58 10.32 8.67 -11.91
N ASP A 59 11.00 8.93 -10.80
CA ASP A 59 12.26 8.27 -10.44
C ASP A 59 12.11 6.73 -10.40
N THR A 60 10.93 6.22 -10.08
CA THR A 60 10.64 4.78 -10.08
C THR A 60 10.77 4.14 -11.44
N ARG A 61 10.71 4.89 -12.55
CA ARG A 61 10.93 4.36 -13.89
C ARG A 61 12.35 3.79 -14.09
N ALA A 62 13.33 4.32 -13.31
CA ALA A 62 14.72 3.88 -13.32
C ALA A 62 15.07 2.88 -12.20
N TRP A 63 14.13 2.56 -11.29
CA TRP A 63 14.42 1.65 -10.18
C TRP A 63 14.46 0.20 -10.61
N GLY A 64 15.64 -0.39 -10.54
CA GLY A 64 15.89 -1.79 -10.89
C GLY A 64 17.38 -2.14 -10.87
N PRO A 65 17.75 -3.41 -11.12
CA PRO A 65 16.87 -4.53 -11.46
C PRO A 65 15.94 -4.94 -10.31
N PRO A 66 14.84 -5.68 -10.59
CA PRO A 66 14.46 -6.24 -11.86
C PRO A 66 13.64 -5.29 -12.76
N PHE A 67 13.79 -5.46 -14.07
CA PHE A 67 12.98 -4.79 -15.10
C PHE A 67 12.15 -5.82 -15.88
N LEU A 68 11.04 -5.40 -16.42
CA LEU A 68 10.23 -6.15 -17.37
C LEU A 68 10.18 -5.38 -18.68
N GLN A 69 10.79 -5.92 -19.76
CA GLN A 69 10.84 -5.25 -21.06
C GLN A 69 11.34 -3.78 -20.96
N ASP A 70 12.45 -3.59 -20.25
CA ASP A 70 13.08 -2.31 -19.95
C ASP A 70 12.25 -1.33 -19.09
N VAL A 71 11.12 -1.78 -18.53
CA VAL A 71 10.30 -0.99 -17.62
C VAL A 71 10.46 -1.48 -16.18
N SER A 72 10.63 -0.54 -15.25
CA SER A 72 10.75 -0.83 -13.82
C SER A 72 9.50 -1.50 -13.27
N LEU A 73 9.66 -2.63 -12.59
CA LEU A 73 8.58 -3.30 -11.89
C LEU A 73 8.04 -2.48 -10.70
N TRP A 74 8.85 -1.58 -10.12
CA TRP A 74 8.40 -0.63 -9.10
C TRP A 74 7.40 0.36 -9.68
N TYR A 75 7.72 0.96 -10.83
CA TYR A 75 6.80 1.86 -11.52
C TYR A 75 5.49 1.13 -11.90
N LEU A 76 5.61 -0.08 -12.45
CA LEU A 76 4.47 -0.88 -12.89
C LEU A 76 3.54 -1.28 -11.73
N SER A 77 4.04 -1.38 -10.50
CA SER A 77 3.28 -1.83 -9.34
C SER A 77 2.28 -0.79 -8.80
N VAL A 78 2.50 0.51 -9.05
CA VAL A 78 1.74 1.63 -8.43
C VAL A 78 1.15 2.63 -9.42
N ASN A 79 1.11 2.31 -10.74
CA ASN A 79 0.66 3.26 -11.75
C ASN A 79 -0.40 2.73 -12.75
N ARG A 80 -1.05 1.58 -12.47
CA ARG A 80 -2.16 1.12 -13.34
C ARG A 80 -3.35 2.07 -13.29
N ASN A 81 -4.17 2.03 -14.32
CA ASN A 81 -5.38 2.82 -14.49
C ASN A 81 -5.16 4.34 -14.55
N LYS A 82 -3.92 4.80 -14.73
CA LYS A 82 -3.58 6.22 -14.86
C LYS A 82 -3.35 6.62 -16.32
N HIS A 83 -3.46 7.91 -16.59
CA HIS A 83 -2.94 8.57 -17.77
C HIS A 83 -1.60 9.23 -17.44
N SER A 84 -0.68 9.32 -18.40
CA SER A 84 0.62 9.97 -18.25
C SER A 84 0.73 11.16 -19.22
N LEU A 85 1.09 12.31 -18.66
CA LEU A 85 1.41 13.52 -19.39
C LEU A 85 2.81 14.00 -18.97
N THR A 86 3.68 14.29 -19.93
CA THR A 86 4.95 14.96 -19.65
C THR A 86 4.75 16.47 -19.61
N LEU A 87 5.31 17.16 -18.59
CA LEU A 87 5.19 18.60 -18.44
C LEU A 87 6.32 19.17 -17.56
N ASP A 88 7.06 20.14 -18.09
CA ASP A 88 7.99 20.92 -17.32
C ASP A 88 7.28 22.12 -16.66
N VAL A 89 6.79 21.92 -15.45
CA VAL A 89 6.07 22.94 -14.67
C VAL A 89 6.94 24.12 -14.21
N SER A 90 8.26 24.04 -14.40
CA SER A 90 9.19 25.14 -14.07
C SER A 90 9.24 26.22 -15.15
N GLN A 91 8.82 25.90 -16.37
CA GLN A 91 8.72 26.85 -17.48
C GLN A 91 7.39 27.62 -17.44
N PRO A 92 7.35 28.90 -17.81
CA PRO A 92 6.09 29.66 -17.84
C PRO A 92 4.99 29.02 -18.71
N ALA A 93 5.35 28.47 -19.86
CA ALA A 93 4.40 27.77 -20.72
C ALA A 93 3.89 26.46 -20.10
N GLY A 94 4.74 25.76 -19.37
CA GLY A 94 4.33 24.56 -18.61
C GLY A 94 3.42 24.92 -17.43
N ARG A 95 3.67 26.05 -16.77
CA ARG A 95 2.77 26.56 -15.74
C ARG A 95 1.38 26.91 -16.30
N GLU A 96 1.31 27.54 -17.47
CA GLU A 96 0.03 27.83 -18.15
C GLU A 96 -0.76 26.56 -18.44
N VAL A 97 -0.10 25.50 -18.91
CA VAL A 97 -0.73 24.18 -19.11
C VAL A 97 -1.22 23.62 -17.78
N LEU A 98 -0.39 23.67 -16.73
CA LEU A 98 -0.75 23.16 -15.39
C LEU A 98 -1.95 23.89 -14.81
N ASP A 99 -2.01 25.23 -14.95
CA ASP A 99 -3.15 26.03 -14.47
C ASP A 99 -4.46 25.64 -15.19
N GLY A 100 -4.37 25.36 -16.50
CA GLY A 100 -5.53 24.81 -17.25
C GLY A 100 -5.98 23.44 -16.76
N LEU A 101 -5.03 22.54 -16.41
CA LEU A 101 -5.32 21.23 -15.86
C LEU A 101 -5.90 21.31 -14.44
N LEU A 102 -5.37 22.22 -13.58
CA LEU A 102 -5.91 22.47 -12.24
C LEU A 102 -7.38 22.93 -12.29
N ALA A 103 -7.72 23.80 -13.24
CA ALA A 103 -9.09 24.26 -13.43
C ALA A 103 -10.08 23.15 -13.83
N GLN A 104 -9.58 22.03 -14.36
CA GLN A 104 -10.37 20.87 -14.78
C GLN A 104 -10.36 19.72 -13.75
N SER A 105 -9.62 19.89 -12.65
CA SER A 105 -9.36 18.83 -11.66
C SER A 105 -10.13 19.06 -10.37
N ASP A 106 -10.52 17.97 -9.73
CA ASP A 106 -11.16 17.96 -8.41
C ASP A 106 -10.15 17.86 -7.28
N VAL A 107 -9.04 17.18 -7.54
CA VAL A 107 -7.99 16.88 -6.55
C VAL A 107 -6.62 17.14 -7.17
N LEU A 108 -5.78 17.86 -6.44
CA LEU A 108 -4.34 17.93 -6.69
C LEU A 108 -3.63 17.09 -5.63
N VAL A 109 -2.77 16.14 -6.05
CA VAL A 109 -1.97 15.31 -5.15
C VAL A 109 -0.49 15.62 -5.33
N LEU A 110 0.18 15.92 -4.21
CA LEU A 110 1.60 16.29 -4.14
C LEU A 110 2.33 15.45 -3.08
N ASN A 111 3.60 15.10 -3.35
CA ASN A 111 4.49 14.57 -2.31
C ASN A 111 5.81 15.35 -2.18
N MET A 112 5.81 16.58 -2.68
CA MET A 112 6.91 17.52 -2.53
C MET A 112 6.91 18.14 -1.12
N VAL A 113 8.10 18.38 -0.56
CA VAL A 113 8.24 19.11 0.72
C VAL A 113 7.69 20.55 0.60
N PRO A 114 7.23 21.16 1.71
CA PRO A 114 6.55 22.46 1.68
C PRO A 114 7.35 23.57 0.99
N ARG A 115 8.66 23.60 1.17
CA ARG A 115 9.53 24.57 0.50
C ARG A 115 9.45 24.48 -1.03
N VAL A 116 9.36 23.27 -1.58
CA VAL A 116 9.25 23.05 -3.03
C VAL A 116 7.86 23.44 -3.52
N GLN A 117 6.80 23.07 -2.78
CA GLN A 117 5.43 23.48 -3.11
C GLN A 117 5.32 25.02 -3.21
N ARG A 118 5.82 25.77 -2.20
CA ARG A 118 5.84 27.23 -2.22
C ARG A 118 6.66 27.79 -3.39
N LYS A 119 7.85 27.24 -3.67
CA LYS A 119 8.68 27.67 -4.79
C LYS A 119 7.96 27.56 -6.14
N LEU A 120 7.13 26.52 -6.30
CA LEU A 120 6.36 26.27 -7.53
C LEU A 120 4.97 26.95 -7.52
N GLY A 121 4.58 27.60 -6.42
CA GLY A 121 3.23 28.16 -6.24
C GLY A 121 2.15 27.06 -6.28
N LEU A 122 2.46 25.89 -5.73
CA LEU A 122 1.58 24.72 -5.66
C LEU A 122 1.12 24.43 -4.22
N ASP A 123 1.50 25.25 -3.25
CA ASP A 123 0.97 25.17 -1.89
C ASP A 123 -0.49 25.63 -1.84
N TYR A 124 -1.19 25.20 -0.80
CA TYR A 124 -2.63 25.47 -0.66
C TYR A 124 -2.96 26.96 -0.67
N ASP A 125 -2.16 27.79 0.02
CA ASP A 125 -2.42 29.22 0.11
C ASP A 125 -2.30 29.92 -1.24
N SER A 126 -1.39 29.48 -2.09
CA SER A 126 -1.22 29.98 -3.45
C SER A 126 -2.37 29.60 -4.38
N LEU A 127 -3.03 28.45 -4.15
CA LEU A 127 -4.04 27.91 -5.07
C LEU A 127 -5.49 28.16 -4.65
N LYS A 128 -5.78 28.25 -3.35
CA LYS A 128 -7.14 28.28 -2.78
C LYS A 128 -8.04 29.40 -3.31
N ALA A 129 -7.46 30.55 -3.68
CA ALA A 129 -8.25 31.68 -4.20
C ALA A 129 -8.65 31.46 -5.66
N ALA A 130 -7.76 30.90 -6.47
CA ALA A 130 -8.03 30.62 -7.88
C ALA A 130 -8.88 29.36 -8.08
N TYR A 131 -8.71 28.36 -7.18
CA TYR A 131 -9.35 27.06 -7.26
C TYR A 131 -10.08 26.70 -5.95
N PRO A 132 -11.14 27.42 -5.55
CA PRO A 132 -11.75 27.29 -4.23
C PRO A 132 -12.43 25.91 -3.97
N ALA A 133 -12.74 25.15 -5.01
CA ALA A 133 -13.31 23.80 -4.91
C ALA A 133 -12.25 22.69 -5.00
N LEU A 134 -10.98 23.02 -5.27
CA LEU A 134 -9.91 22.02 -5.40
C LEU A 134 -9.56 21.42 -4.04
N ILE A 135 -9.54 20.11 -3.96
CA ILE A 135 -8.99 19.36 -2.84
C ILE A 135 -7.48 19.30 -3.03
N HIS A 136 -6.74 19.95 -2.12
CA HIS A 136 -5.28 19.99 -2.14
C HIS A 136 -4.73 18.94 -1.19
N ALA A 137 -4.19 17.86 -1.70
CA ALA A 137 -3.75 16.70 -0.93
C ALA A 137 -2.22 16.56 -0.97
N SER A 138 -1.58 16.75 0.17
CA SER A 138 -0.13 16.59 0.33
C SER A 138 0.21 15.38 1.18
N LEU A 139 1.14 14.54 0.70
CA LEU A 139 1.71 13.42 1.41
C LEU A 139 3.23 13.63 1.50
N THR A 140 3.75 13.86 2.70
CA THR A 140 5.17 14.11 2.93
C THR A 140 5.74 13.20 4.02
N GLY A 141 7.04 13.24 4.25
CA GLY A 141 7.64 12.46 5.33
C GLY A 141 7.15 12.86 6.72
N PHE A 142 7.04 14.18 6.96
CA PHE A 142 6.85 14.74 8.31
C PHE A 142 5.70 15.74 8.42
N GLY A 143 4.87 15.90 7.39
CA GLY A 143 3.78 16.87 7.35
C GLY A 143 4.21 18.23 6.82
N LEU A 144 3.23 19.13 6.64
CA LEU A 144 3.43 20.45 6.06
C LEU A 144 3.98 21.48 7.06
N THR A 145 3.95 21.16 8.35
CA THR A 145 4.36 22.07 9.44
C THR A 145 5.32 21.40 10.40
N GLY A 146 5.94 22.21 11.25
CA GLY A 146 6.88 21.73 12.26
C GLY A 146 8.35 21.71 11.80
N PRO A 147 9.28 21.43 12.72
CA PRO A 147 10.71 21.60 12.49
C PRO A 147 11.31 20.62 11.46
N ARG A 148 10.60 19.56 11.13
CA ARG A 148 11.03 18.53 10.17
C ARG A 148 10.29 18.59 8.83
N SER A 149 9.39 19.52 8.62
CA SER A 149 8.52 19.56 7.44
C SER A 149 9.27 19.56 6.09
N ASP A 150 10.45 20.18 6.03
CA ASP A 150 11.30 20.21 4.83
C ASP A 150 12.39 19.13 4.80
N PHE A 151 12.40 18.17 5.74
CA PHE A 151 13.36 17.07 5.73
C PHE A 151 13.04 16.06 4.64
N PRO A 152 14.05 15.56 3.93
CA PRO A 152 13.86 14.45 3.00
C PRO A 152 13.47 13.19 3.77
N CYS A 153 12.58 12.39 3.19
CA CYS A 153 12.10 11.16 3.79
C CYS A 153 11.83 10.11 2.71
N TYR A 154 12.21 8.90 3.01
CA TYR A 154 11.78 7.67 2.35
C TYR A 154 11.17 6.73 3.38
N ASP A 155 10.54 5.65 2.93
CA ASP A 155 9.90 4.62 3.73
C ASP A 155 10.70 4.24 4.99
N LEU A 156 11.94 3.78 4.79
CA LEU A 156 12.84 3.36 5.87
C LEU A 156 13.04 4.43 6.96
N ILE A 157 13.07 5.71 6.56
CA ILE A 157 13.27 6.82 7.50
C ILE A 157 12.01 6.99 8.36
N ALA A 158 10.83 6.94 7.76
CA ALA A 158 9.56 7.04 8.48
C ALA A 158 9.34 5.84 9.41
N GLU A 159 9.71 4.61 8.99
CA GLU A 159 9.69 3.43 9.85
C GLU A 159 10.57 3.62 11.10
N GLY A 160 11.79 4.15 10.93
CA GLY A 160 12.71 4.43 12.04
C GLY A 160 12.14 5.45 13.03
N TYR A 161 11.59 6.56 12.53
CA TYR A 161 10.99 7.60 13.38
C TYR A 161 9.74 7.13 14.13
N ALA A 162 9.00 6.18 13.59
CA ALA A 162 7.80 5.64 14.23
C ALA A 162 8.08 4.47 15.20
N GLY A 163 9.32 3.97 15.24
CA GLY A 163 9.74 2.91 16.17
C GLY A 163 9.40 1.48 15.71
N ILE A 164 8.81 1.27 14.51
CA ILE A 164 8.49 -0.07 14.03
C ILE A 164 9.74 -0.93 13.84
N MET A 165 10.84 -0.32 13.41
CA MET A 165 12.10 -1.02 13.21
C MET A 165 12.65 -1.62 14.51
N ASP A 166 12.48 -0.92 15.65
CA ASP A 166 12.90 -1.43 16.95
C ASP A 166 12.00 -2.58 17.43
N LEU A 167 10.76 -2.64 16.96
CA LEU A 167 9.81 -3.72 17.29
C LEU A 167 9.93 -4.94 16.37
N THR A 168 10.65 -4.83 15.25
CA THR A 168 10.73 -5.86 14.19
C THR A 168 12.04 -6.63 14.29
N GLY A 169 11.97 -7.96 14.24
CA GLY A 169 13.11 -8.88 14.30
C GLY A 169 13.15 -9.74 15.55
N GLU A 170 14.12 -10.64 15.62
CA GLU A 170 14.39 -11.47 16.80
C GLU A 170 14.93 -10.61 17.95
N LEU A 171 14.77 -11.10 19.19
CA LEU A 171 15.10 -10.36 20.43
C LEU A 171 16.52 -9.78 20.41
N GLU A 172 17.49 -10.59 19.98
CA GLU A 172 18.93 -10.24 19.98
C GLU A 172 19.41 -9.71 18.62
N SER A 173 18.50 -9.51 17.64
CA SER A 173 18.87 -8.94 16.35
C SER A 173 18.97 -7.40 16.42
N ALA A 174 19.67 -6.82 15.44
CA ALA A 174 19.57 -5.38 15.18
C ALA A 174 18.13 -5.00 14.77
N PRO A 175 17.72 -3.72 14.91
CA PRO A 175 16.46 -3.22 14.36
C PRO A 175 16.32 -3.55 12.87
N GLN A 176 15.14 -4.00 12.46
CA GLN A 176 14.85 -4.42 11.08
C GLN A 176 13.68 -3.65 10.51
N LYS A 177 13.77 -3.32 9.21
CA LYS A 177 12.64 -2.74 8.49
C LYS A 177 11.57 -3.79 8.19
N VAL A 178 10.36 -3.36 7.92
CA VAL A 178 9.33 -4.21 7.31
C VAL A 178 9.78 -4.65 5.90
N GLY A 179 9.46 -5.86 5.50
CA GLY A 179 9.91 -6.45 4.23
C GLY A 179 9.34 -5.82 2.96
N THR A 180 8.46 -4.83 3.10
CA THR A 180 7.84 -4.04 2.02
C THR A 180 7.82 -2.57 2.43
N PRO A 181 7.61 -1.58 1.54
CA PRO A 181 7.55 -0.16 1.90
C PRO A 181 6.27 0.17 2.70
N ALA A 182 6.26 -0.20 3.98
CA ALA A 182 5.07 -0.16 4.83
C ALA A 182 4.61 1.28 5.13
N ALA A 183 5.54 2.20 5.34
CA ALA A 183 5.21 3.61 5.59
C ALA A 183 4.60 4.28 4.36
N ASP A 184 5.16 4.00 3.16
CA ASP A 184 4.62 4.48 1.90
C ASP A 184 3.20 3.98 1.66
N LEU A 185 2.98 2.67 1.80
CA LEU A 185 1.68 2.05 1.50
C LEU A 185 0.60 2.48 2.49
N LEU A 186 0.93 2.59 3.78
CA LEU A 186 0.00 3.07 4.81
C LEU A 186 -0.37 4.53 4.60
N ALA A 187 0.63 5.40 4.38
CA ALA A 187 0.38 6.81 4.12
C ALA A 187 -0.40 7.01 2.81
N GLY A 188 -0.13 6.20 1.78
CA GLY A 188 -0.90 6.20 0.54
C GLY A 188 -2.37 5.81 0.75
N GLN A 189 -2.65 4.79 1.57
CA GLN A 189 -4.03 4.43 1.95
C GLN A 189 -4.72 5.55 2.72
N ASP A 190 -4.03 6.18 3.68
CA ASP A 190 -4.55 7.31 4.44
C ASP A 190 -4.90 8.49 3.54
N LEU A 191 -4.05 8.78 2.55
CA LEU A 191 -4.31 9.85 1.59
C LEU A 191 -5.54 9.54 0.74
N ALA A 192 -5.67 8.32 0.21
CA ALA A 192 -6.84 7.91 -0.55
C ALA A 192 -8.12 8.03 0.28
N LEU A 193 -8.11 7.55 1.54
CA LEU A 193 -9.23 7.69 2.48
C LEU A 193 -9.58 9.15 2.74
N ALA A 194 -8.58 10.01 2.99
CA ALA A 194 -8.79 11.44 3.25
C ALA A 194 -9.36 12.18 2.03
N VAL A 195 -8.90 11.83 0.82
CA VAL A 195 -9.44 12.37 -0.44
C VAL A 195 -10.91 11.99 -0.60
N LEU A 196 -11.29 10.73 -0.33
CA LEU A 196 -12.70 10.30 -0.38
C LEU A 196 -13.57 11.07 0.61
N ALA A 197 -13.12 11.25 1.84
CA ALA A 197 -13.83 12.02 2.86
C ALA A 197 -13.99 13.49 2.45
N ALA A 198 -12.92 14.12 1.92
CA ALA A 198 -12.93 15.49 1.44
C ALA A 198 -13.85 15.66 0.21
N TYR A 199 -13.88 14.67 -0.68
CA TYR A 199 -14.76 14.67 -1.87
C TYR A 199 -16.23 14.61 -1.47
N ILE A 200 -16.60 13.75 -0.52
CA ILE A 200 -17.95 13.67 0.04
C ILE A 200 -18.34 15.00 0.69
N ALA A 201 -17.48 15.55 1.54
CA ALA A 201 -17.70 16.81 2.22
C ALA A 201 -17.85 17.98 1.23
N ARG A 202 -17.01 18.02 0.19
CA ARG A 202 -17.13 19.02 -0.88
C ARG A 202 -18.49 18.98 -1.58
N GLY A 203 -19.06 17.81 -1.77
CA GLY A 203 -20.42 17.65 -2.33
C GLY A 203 -21.51 18.33 -1.49
N GLN A 204 -21.27 18.54 -0.19
CA GLN A 204 -22.22 19.20 0.71
C GLN A 204 -22.08 20.72 0.74
N HIS A 205 -20.86 21.26 0.64
CA HIS A 205 -20.59 22.68 0.86
C HIS A 205 -19.89 23.41 -0.32
N GLY A 206 -19.57 22.69 -1.40
CA GLY A 206 -18.98 23.24 -2.63
C GLY A 206 -17.51 23.70 -2.52
N ARG A 207 -16.84 23.46 -1.40
CA ARG A 207 -15.46 23.93 -1.15
C ARG A 207 -14.49 22.77 -1.08
N GLY A 208 -13.30 22.96 -1.66
CA GLY A 208 -12.15 22.11 -1.44
C GLY A 208 -11.58 22.24 -0.02
N THR A 209 -10.61 21.43 0.30
CA THR A 209 -9.90 21.44 1.58
C THR A 209 -8.44 21.09 1.39
N GLN A 210 -7.59 21.49 2.34
CA GLN A 210 -6.22 21.02 2.43
C GLN A 210 -6.18 19.70 3.21
N ILE A 211 -5.50 18.73 2.67
CA ILE A 211 -5.18 17.45 3.32
C ILE A 211 -3.66 17.42 3.54
N ASP A 212 -3.25 17.12 4.76
CA ASP A 212 -1.85 16.95 5.15
C ASP A 212 -1.65 15.53 5.72
N ILE A 213 -0.96 14.68 4.97
CA ILE A 213 -0.59 13.33 5.40
C ILE A 213 0.92 13.27 5.63
N SER A 214 1.31 12.75 6.77
CA SER A 214 2.70 12.50 7.12
C SER A 214 2.95 11.00 7.23
N MET A 215 3.97 10.50 6.52
CA MET A 215 4.38 9.09 6.61
C MET A 215 4.71 8.70 8.05
N GLN A 216 5.39 9.59 8.79
CA GLN A 216 5.67 9.39 10.22
C GLN A 216 4.38 9.21 11.02
N SER A 217 3.36 10.05 10.80
CA SER A 217 2.09 9.97 11.54
C SER A 217 1.31 8.69 11.22
N SER A 218 1.25 8.31 9.94
CA SER A 218 0.62 7.06 9.50
C SER A 218 1.28 5.85 10.15
N MET A 219 2.62 5.79 10.15
CA MET A 219 3.35 4.71 10.83
C MET A 219 3.21 4.76 12.35
N THR A 220 3.17 5.93 12.98
CA THR A 220 2.93 6.05 14.43
C THR A 220 1.54 5.51 14.79
N ARG A 221 0.54 5.78 13.96
CA ARG A 221 -0.80 5.21 14.12
C ARG A 221 -0.79 3.68 13.93
N PHE A 222 -0.01 3.17 12.99
CA PHE A 222 0.14 1.72 12.78
C PHE A 222 0.70 1.01 14.01
N VAL A 223 1.67 1.60 14.70
CA VAL A 223 2.26 1.03 15.92
C VAL A 223 1.46 1.35 17.19
N SER A 224 0.30 2.02 17.09
CA SER A 224 -0.53 2.39 18.26
C SER A 224 -0.87 1.22 19.19
N PRO A 225 -1.11 -0.03 18.72
CA PRO A 225 -1.33 -1.18 19.61
C PRO A 225 -0.13 -1.56 20.49
N ARG A 226 1.06 -1.05 20.17
CA ARG A 226 2.27 -1.21 21.00
C ARG A 226 2.63 0.07 21.76
N LEU A 227 2.34 1.23 21.19
CA LEU A 227 2.58 2.52 21.82
C LEU A 227 1.64 2.76 23.01
N LEU A 228 0.35 2.47 22.89
CA LEU A 228 -0.62 2.66 23.97
C LEU A 228 -0.30 1.85 25.23
N PRO A 229 0.01 0.54 25.18
CA PRO A 229 0.46 -0.22 26.34
C PRO A 229 1.68 0.40 27.04
N TYR A 230 2.67 0.85 26.28
CA TYR A 230 3.83 1.55 26.82
C TYR A 230 3.43 2.84 27.56
N LEU A 231 2.61 3.68 26.93
CA LEU A 231 2.14 4.92 27.56
C LEU A 231 1.32 4.69 28.83
N GLY A 232 0.60 3.57 28.91
CA GLY A 232 -0.23 3.22 30.07
C GLY A 232 0.53 2.52 31.21
N SER A 233 1.54 1.70 30.89
CA SER A 233 2.26 0.88 31.87
C SER A 233 3.67 1.36 32.18
N GLY A 234 4.30 2.11 31.27
CA GLY A 234 5.73 2.42 31.29
C GLY A 234 6.62 1.25 30.84
N GLU A 235 6.07 0.09 30.54
CA GLU A 235 6.83 -1.08 30.08
C GLU A 235 7.19 -0.96 28.60
N LEU A 236 8.47 -0.80 28.31
CA LEU A 236 8.98 -0.71 26.93
C LEU A 236 8.84 -2.07 26.22
N PRO A 237 8.09 -2.16 25.11
CA PRO A 237 8.01 -3.40 24.33
C PRO A 237 9.36 -3.72 23.69
N ARG A 238 9.66 -5.02 23.54
CA ARG A 238 10.87 -5.51 22.89
C ARG A 238 10.51 -6.30 21.63
N ARG A 239 11.48 -6.46 20.74
CA ARG A 239 11.38 -7.39 19.61
C ARG A 239 11.04 -8.80 20.12
N SER A 240 10.20 -9.50 19.43
CA SER A 240 9.78 -10.85 19.81
C SER A 240 9.85 -11.88 18.68
N GLY A 241 10.41 -11.51 17.52
CA GLY A 241 10.53 -12.38 16.36
C GLY A 241 9.17 -12.85 15.87
N GLY A 242 9.10 -14.13 15.57
CA GLY A 242 7.86 -14.80 15.20
C GLY A 242 6.87 -15.06 16.35
N LYS A 243 6.95 -14.33 17.47
CA LYS A 243 6.14 -14.53 18.69
C LYS A 243 5.37 -13.26 19.04
N ASP A 244 4.16 -13.39 19.58
CA ASP A 244 3.46 -12.26 20.20
C ASP A 244 3.85 -12.08 21.67
N SER A 245 3.91 -10.85 22.16
CA SER A 245 4.26 -10.53 23.54
C SER A 245 3.07 -10.57 24.49
N VAL A 246 1.82 -10.50 23.98
CA VAL A 246 0.59 -10.38 24.78
C VAL A 246 -0.17 -11.71 24.83
N ILE A 247 -0.35 -12.36 23.69
CA ILE A 247 -1.03 -13.66 23.59
C ILE A 247 0.01 -14.74 23.87
N ALA A 248 -0.28 -15.63 24.80
CA ALA A 248 0.66 -16.65 25.25
C ALA A 248 1.14 -17.55 24.12
N ILE A 249 0.21 -18.02 23.29
CA ILE A 249 0.51 -18.85 22.09
C ILE A 249 -0.06 -18.14 20.85
N TYR A 250 0.80 -17.38 20.22
CA TYR A 250 0.59 -16.72 18.94
C TYR A 250 1.97 -16.59 18.29
N GLN A 251 2.41 -17.63 17.60
CA GLN A 251 3.78 -17.70 17.09
C GLN A 251 3.95 -18.74 15.97
N VAL A 252 5.15 -18.74 15.40
CA VAL A 252 5.62 -19.72 14.43
C VAL A 252 6.11 -20.97 15.14
N PHE A 253 5.82 -22.14 14.60
CA PHE A 253 6.30 -23.45 15.04
C PHE A 253 6.83 -24.25 13.85
N ASP A 254 7.91 -25.00 14.09
CA ASP A 254 8.41 -26.01 13.16
C ASP A 254 7.47 -27.22 13.15
N THR A 255 7.33 -27.84 11.99
CA THR A 255 6.70 -29.16 11.82
C THR A 255 7.73 -30.19 11.35
N ALA A 256 7.30 -31.32 10.83
CA ALA A 256 8.22 -32.32 10.27
C ALA A 256 8.90 -31.84 8.96
N ASP A 257 8.33 -30.84 8.29
CA ASP A 257 8.84 -30.28 7.02
C ASP A 257 8.97 -28.74 7.09
N ASP A 258 7.90 -27.98 6.82
CA ASP A 258 7.88 -26.52 6.77
C ASP A 258 7.18 -25.92 8.00
N PRO A 259 7.56 -24.72 8.45
CA PRO A 259 6.93 -24.08 9.60
C PRO A 259 5.49 -23.64 9.32
N LEU A 260 4.71 -23.51 10.41
CA LEU A 260 3.38 -22.91 10.41
C LEU A 260 3.24 -21.83 11.48
N SER A 261 2.31 -20.90 11.28
CA SER A 261 1.85 -19.98 12.32
C SER A 261 0.64 -20.57 13.04
N LEU A 262 0.60 -20.40 14.38
CA LEU A 262 -0.47 -20.89 15.24
C LEU A 262 -0.91 -19.80 16.22
N GLY A 263 -2.23 -19.57 16.33
CA GLY A 263 -2.82 -18.59 17.23
C GLY A 263 -3.87 -19.19 18.16
N LEU A 264 -3.55 -19.33 19.45
CA LEU A 264 -4.48 -19.78 20.49
C LEU A 264 -4.99 -18.57 21.32
N GLY A 265 -5.71 -17.66 20.67
CA GLY A 265 -6.03 -16.33 21.17
C GLY A 265 -7.09 -16.27 22.29
N ASN A 266 -7.81 -17.35 22.58
CA ASN A 266 -8.81 -17.42 23.66
C ASN A 266 -8.96 -18.84 24.21
N ASP A 267 -9.69 -18.96 25.36
CA ASP A 267 -9.83 -20.25 26.07
C ASP A 267 -10.57 -21.31 25.26
N ARG A 268 -11.53 -20.90 24.40
CA ARG A 268 -12.27 -21.86 23.55
C ARG A 268 -11.36 -22.46 22.48
N ILE A 269 -10.51 -21.64 21.84
CA ILE A 269 -9.52 -22.11 20.86
C ILE A 269 -8.47 -22.97 21.56
N TRP A 270 -8.01 -22.58 22.75
CA TRP A 270 -7.09 -23.35 23.58
C TRP A 270 -7.61 -24.77 23.85
N GLN A 271 -8.85 -24.91 24.30
CA GLN A 271 -9.46 -26.21 24.57
C GLN A 271 -9.58 -27.06 23.31
N ARG A 272 -10.04 -26.48 22.19
CA ARG A 272 -10.15 -27.19 20.90
C ARG A 272 -8.80 -27.69 20.41
N PHE A 273 -7.76 -26.87 20.56
CA PHE A 273 -6.40 -27.28 20.16
C PHE A 273 -5.94 -28.54 20.89
N TRP A 274 -6.02 -28.56 22.22
CA TRP A 274 -5.56 -29.71 22.99
C TRP A 274 -6.40 -30.95 22.77
N GLN A 275 -7.69 -30.82 22.48
CA GLN A 275 -8.54 -31.91 22.04
C GLN A 275 -8.12 -32.44 20.67
N ALA A 276 -7.90 -31.57 19.70
CA ALA A 276 -7.54 -31.93 18.33
C ALA A 276 -6.18 -32.67 18.26
N VAL A 277 -5.19 -32.22 19.02
CA VAL A 277 -3.86 -32.85 19.07
C VAL A 277 -3.81 -34.10 19.99
N GLY A 278 -4.92 -34.47 20.62
CA GLY A 278 -5.02 -35.69 21.41
C GLY A 278 -4.41 -35.59 22.84
N ASP A 279 -4.19 -34.38 23.37
CA ASP A 279 -3.63 -34.17 24.72
C ASP A 279 -4.51 -33.21 25.58
N PRO A 280 -5.82 -33.55 25.75
CA PRO A 280 -6.73 -32.68 26.49
C PRO A 280 -6.33 -32.50 27.96
N ALA A 281 -5.66 -33.52 28.56
CA ALA A 281 -5.22 -33.47 29.94
C ALA A 281 -4.15 -32.40 30.17
N PHE A 282 -3.24 -32.18 29.24
CA PHE A 282 -2.27 -31.09 29.30
C PHE A 282 -2.96 -29.75 29.26
N GLY A 283 -3.90 -29.57 28.31
CA GLY A 283 -4.65 -28.32 28.16
C GLY A 283 -5.56 -27.97 29.34
N ALA A 284 -6.00 -28.94 30.12
CA ALA A 284 -6.92 -28.77 31.26
C ALA A 284 -6.20 -28.47 32.58
N ARG A 285 -4.87 -28.38 32.61
CA ARG A 285 -4.12 -28.08 33.83
C ARG A 285 -4.52 -26.71 34.39
N THR A 286 -4.66 -26.62 35.71
CA THR A 286 -5.10 -25.41 36.41
C THR A 286 -4.13 -24.24 36.23
N GLU A 287 -2.82 -24.55 36.10
CA GLU A 287 -1.77 -23.56 35.80
C GLU A 287 -1.89 -22.92 34.41
N PHE A 288 -2.77 -23.44 33.52
CA PHE A 288 -3.00 -22.92 32.16
C PHE A 288 -4.42 -22.33 32.01
N ALA A 289 -5.14 -22.11 33.09
CA ALA A 289 -6.56 -21.72 33.07
C ALA A 289 -6.85 -20.38 32.38
N SER A 290 -5.89 -19.45 32.32
CA SER A 290 -6.06 -18.15 31.66
C SER A 290 -4.86 -17.77 30.82
N ASN A 291 -5.01 -16.79 29.92
CA ASN A 291 -3.89 -16.27 29.13
C ASN A 291 -2.75 -15.76 30.02
N ALA A 292 -3.04 -15.11 31.14
CA ALA A 292 -2.02 -14.64 32.08
C ALA A 292 -1.22 -15.82 32.65
N HIS A 293 -1.88 -16.88 33.09
CA HIS A 293 -1.22 -18.10 33.57
C HIS A 293 -0.42 -18.79 32.48
N ARG A 294 -0.95 -18.89 31.25
CA ARG A 294 -0.22 -19.46 30.08
C ARG A 294 1.02 -18.64 29.73
N ARG A 295 0.98 -17.31 29.89
CA ARG A 295 2.17 -16.46 29.69
C ARG A 295 3.27 -16.78 30.70
N THR A 296 2.92 -17.00 31.96
CA THR A 296 3.89 -17.36 33.00
C THR A 296 4.53 -18.73 32.72
N HIS A 297 3.78 -19.66 32.14
CA HIS A 297 4.23 -21.02 31.85
C HIS A 297 4.52 -21.25 30.34
N ARG A 298 4.74 -20.15 29.59
CA ARG A 298 4.86 -20.15 28.12
C ARG A 298 5.88 -21.15 27.62
N GLU A 299 7.04 -21.22 28.24
CA GLU A 299 8.12 -22.09 27.82
C GLU A 299 7.72 -23.57 27.81
N ALA A 300 7.13 -24.08 28.86
CA ALA A 300 6.66 -25.45 28.96
C ALA A 300 5.57 -25.76 27.91
N ILE A 301 4.66 -24.81 27.69
CA ILE A 301 3.59 -24.94 26.68
C ILE A 301 4.18 -24.98 25.28
N VAL A 302 5.09 -24.08 24.97
CA VAL A 302 5.74 -23.99 23.64
C VAL A 302 6.56 -25.25 23.35
N MET A 303 7.31 -25.75 24.34
CA MET A 303 8.04 -27.03 24.18
C MET A 303 7.10 -28.18 23.85
N ARG A 304 5.98 -28.31 24.55
CA ARG A 304 5.02 -29.38 24.32
C ARG A 304 4.36 -29.27 22.94
N ILE A 305 3.95 -28.07 22.53
CA ILE A 305 3.41 -27.85 21.19
C ILE A 305 4.45 -28.17 20.12
N ALA A 306 5.68 -27.70 20.28
CA ALA A 306 6.75 -27.97 19.33
C ALA A 306 7.06 -29.47 19.18
N GLU A 307 7.05 -30.22 20.29
CA GLU A 307 7.20 -31.69 20.27
C GLU A 307 6.11 -32.33 19.43
N LEU A 308 4.84 -31.96 19.66
CA LEU A 308 3.69 -32.51 18.95
C LEU A 308 3.76 -32.17 17.46
N LEU A 309 4.02 -30.90 17.11
CA LEU A 309 3.97 -30.44 15.72
C LEU A 309 5.08 -31.02 14.85
N ARG A 310 6.25 -31.33 15.43
CA ARG A 310 7.34 -32.02 14.69
C ARG A 310 7.04 -33.44 14.29
N ALA A 311 5.99 -34.06 14.84
CA ALA A 311 5.64 -35.46 14.54
C ALA A 311 4.98 -35.64 13.17
N GLN A 312 4.43 -34.62 12.56
CA GLN A 312 3.71 -34.70 11.30
C GLN A 312 4.05 -33.50 10.37
N PRO A 313 3.86 -33.64 9.05
CA PRO A 313 4.05 -32.56 8.09
C PRO A 313 3.05 -31.42 8.31
N ARG A 314 3.42 -30.20 7.88
CA ARG A 314 2.59 -28.98 7.95
C ARG A 314 1.18 -29.22 7.37
N ALA A 315 1.07 -29.89 6.23
CA ALA A 315 -0.21 -30.15 5.57
C ALA A 315 -1.19 -30.93 6.45
N HIS A 316 -0.69 -31.92 7.21
CA HIS A 316 -1.50 -32.68 8.18
C HIS A 316 -2.09 -31.76 9.25
N TRP A 317 -1.25 -30.90 9.86
CA TRP A 317 -1.67 -30.00 10.92
C TRP A 317 -2.64 -28.95 10.43
N LEU A 318 -2.41 -28.36 9.25
CA LEU A 318 -3.32 -27.37 8.69
C LEU A 318 -4.70 -27.95 8.40
N ALA A 319 -4.78 -29.19 7.88
CA ALA A 319 -6.05 -29.87 7.66
C ALA A 319 -6.79 -30.13 8.99
N LEU A 320 -6.10 -30.68 9.99
CA LEU A 320 -6.66 -30.95 11.32
C LEU A 320 -7.14 -29.64 11.99
N PHE A 321 -6.34 -28.57 11.92
CA PHE A 321 -6.70 -27.30 12.54
C PHE A 321 -7.86 -26.60 11.84
N ALA A 322 -7.98 -26.72 10.52
CA ALA A 322 -9.13 -26.23 9.78
C ALA A 322 -10.42 -26.93 10.19
N GLU A 323 -10.41 -28.29 10.29
CA GLU A 323 -11.55 -29.08 10.75
C GLU A 323 -12.02 -28.67 12.14
N HIS A 324 -11.09 -28.39 13.06
CA HIS A 324 -11.40 -27.98 14.43
C HIS A 324 -11.51 -26.47 14.63
N SER A 325 -11.53 -25.67 13.56
CA SER A 325 -11.60 -24.19 13.60
C SER A 325 -10.52 -23.58 14.52
N ILE A 326 -9.29 -24.05 14.41
CA ILE A 326 -8.11 -23.54 15.12
C ILE A 326 -7.34 -22.65 14.16
N PRO A 327 -7.08 -21.37 14.50
CA PRO A 327 -6.34 -20.47 13.64
C PRO A 327 -4.88 -20.90 13.46
N ALA A 328 -4.55 -21.34 12.25
CA ALA A 328 -3.20 -21.68 11.82
C ALA A 328 -3.05 -21.40 10.33
N GLY A 329 -1.83 -21.17 9.87
CA GLY A 329 -1.55 -20.92 8.46
C GLY A 329 -0.11 -21.23 8.08
N PRO A 330 0.17 -21.43 6.78
CA PRO A 330 1.53 -21.57 6.29
C PRO A 330 2.29 -20.25 6.36
N ILE A 331 3.62 -20.33 6.31
CA ILE A 331 4.51 -19.19 6.05
C ILE A 331 4.93 -19.30 4.59
N ASN A 332 4.19 -18.62 3.72
CA ASN A 332 4.43 -18.70 2.29
C ASN A 332 5.56 -17.78 1.83
N ARG A 333 6.38 -18.26 0.88
CA ARG A 333 7.25 -17.42 0.06
C ARG A 333 6.43 -16.78 -1.06
N LEU A 334 6.96 -15.72 -1.69
CA LEU A 334 6.23 -14.99 -2.74
C LEU A 334 5.91 -15.86 -3.97
N ASP A 335 6.74 -16.85 -4.30
CA ASP A 335 6.47 -17.82 -5.37
C ASP A 335 5.27 -18.71 -5.05
N GLN A 336 5.06 -19.07 -3.79
CA GLN A 336 3.89 -19.82 -3.32
C GLN A 336 2.63 -18.95 -3.30
N VAL A 337 2.76 -17.68 -2.85
CA VAL A 337 1.66 -16.70 -2.91
C VAL A 337 1.21 -16.47 -4.36
N ALA A 338 2.14 -16.38 -5.31
CA ALA A 338 1.82 -16.18 -6.72
C ALA A 338 1.07 -17.38 -7.36
N GLN A 339 1.11 -18.55 -6.72
CA GLN A 339 0.44 -19.78 -7.17
C GLN A 339 -0.78 -20.14 -6.32
N ASP A 340 -1.17 -19.32 -5.36
CA ASP A 340 -2.31 -19.58 -4.47
C ASP A 340 -3.62 -19.64 -5.29
N PRO A 341 -4.33 -20.77 -5.30
CA PRO A 341 -5.52 -20.93 -6.12
C PRO A 341 -6.65 -19.97 -5.77
N ASP A 342 -6.81 -19.61 -4.49
CA ASP A 342 -7.85 -18.68 -4.05
C ASP A 342 -7.58 -17.26 -4.55
N LEU A 343 -6.31 -16.81 -4.52
CA LEU A 343 -5.90 -15.52 -5.04
C LEU A 343 -6.02 -15.43 -6.57
N LEU A 344 -5.72 -16.53 -7.26
CA LEU A 344 -5.84 -16.63 -8.72
C LEU A 344 -7.31 -16.67 -9.17
N ASP A 345 -8.16 -17.43 -8.47
CA ASP A 345 -9.60 -17.53 -8.72
C ASP A 345 -10.29 -16.18 -8.52
N LYS A 346 -9.93 -15.46 -7.46
CA LYS A 346 -10.39 -14.09 -7.20
C LYS A 346 -9.80 -13.06 -8.17
N ARG A 347 -8.84 -13.47 -9.00
CA ARG A 347 -8.09 -12.58 -9.89
C ARG A 347 -7.44 -11.40 -9.14
N LEU A 348 -7.03 -11.64 -7.89
CA LEU A 348 -6.24 -10.65 -7.15
C LEU A 348 -4.85 -10.51 -7.78
N ILE A 349 -4.27 -11.64 -8.20
CA ILE A 349 -3.02 -11.68 -8.96
C ILE A 349 -3.36 -12.03 -10.40
N TYR A 350 -3.00 -11.16 -11.32
CA TYR A 350 -3.33 -11.29 -12.73
C TYR A 350 -2.26 -10.67 -13.64
N ARG A 351 -2.40 -10.85 -14.94
CA ARG A 351 -1.62 -10.11 -15.94
C ARG A 351 -2.52 -9.24 -16.82
N ALA A 352 -2.06 -8.04 -17.11
CA ALA A 352 -2.70 -7.10 -18.00
C ALA A 352 -2.01 -7.10 -19.38
N ARG A 353 -2.76 -6.86 -20.45
CA ARG A 353 -2.19 -6.66 -21.77
C ARG A 353 -1.62 -5.26 -21.88
N ALA A 354 -0.41 -5.12 -22.42
CA ALA A 354 0.22 -3.86 -22.74
C ALA A 354 0.75 -3.91 -24.19
N SER A 355 1.12 -2.77 -24.73
CA SER A 355 1.62 -2.65 -26.11
C SER A 355 2.81 -3.56 -26.41
N ASN A 356 3.66 -3.80 -25.43
CA ASN A 356 4.88 -4.60 -25.53
C ASN A 356 4.78 -5.96 -24.83
N GLY A 357 3.56 -6.46 -24.48
CA GLY A 357 3.38 -7.79 -23.90
C GLY A 357 2.43 -7.83 -22.69
N ALA A 358 2.71 -8.72 -21.74
CA ALA A 358 1.90 -8.89 -20.54
C ALA A 358 2.61 -8.34 -19.29
N ILE A 359 1.89 -7.61 -18.46
CA ILE A 359 2.38 -7.01 -17.21
C ILE A 359 1.68 -7.69 -16.03
N PRO A 360 2.41 -8.31 -15.07
CA PRO A 360 1.82 -8.84 -13.85
C PRO A 360 1.33 -7.70 -12.96
N GLN A 361 0.18 -7.90 -12.33
CA GLN A 361 -0.46 -6.92 -11.45
C GLN A 361 -1.03 -7.60 -10.20
N VAL A 362 -1.09 -6.85 -9.12
CA VAL A 362 -1.84 -7.22 -7.91
C VAL A 362 -2.99 -6.23 -7.75
N GLY A 363 -4.23 -6.72 -7.78
CA GLY A 363 -5.44 -5.92 -7.72
C GLY A 363 -5.67 -5.23 -6.38
N LEU A 364 -6.84 -4.59 -6.24
CA LEU A 364 -7.20 -3.81 -5.05
C LEU A 364 -7.44 -4.67 -3.81
N GLY A 365 -7.87 -5.94 -3.99
CA GLY A 365 -8.21 -6.83 -2.87
C GLY A 365 -9.53 -6.48 -2.17
N ILE A 366 -10.30 -5.53 -2.69
CA ILE A 366 -11.60 -5.12 -2.18
C ILE A 366 -12.65 -5.46 -3.23
N GLY A 367 -13.69 -6.21 -2.82
CA GLY A 367 -14.80 -6.57 -3.70
C GLY A 367 -15.99 -5.65 -3.54
N PHE A 368 -16.62 -5.32 -4.67
CA PHE A 368 -17.91 -4.60 -4.73
C PHE A 368 -18.88 -5.42 -5.56
N ASP A 369 -20.08 -5.68 -5.03
CA ASP A 369 -21.12 -6.49 -5.70
C ASP A 369 -20.62 -7.82 -6.24
N GLY A 370 -19.73 -8.49 -5.47
CA GLY A 370 -19.13 -9.78 -5.85
C GLY A 370 -17.99 -9.69 -6.87
N SER A 371 -17.58 -8.50 -7.30
CA SER A 371 -16.46 -8.29 -8.23
C SER A 371 -15.27 -7.63 -7.54
N GLN A 372 -14.07 -8.14 -7.82
CA GLN A 372 -12.79 -7.51 -7.42
C GLN A 372 -12.02 -6.96 -8.63
N HIS A 373 -12.65 -6.94 -9.81
CA HIS A 373 -11.99 -6.55 -11.04
C HIS A 373 -11.81 -5.03 -11.11
N VAL A 374 -10.56 -4.58 -11.13
CA VAL A 374 -10.22 -3.14 -11.12
C VAL A 374 -9.48 -2.68 -12.38
N HIS A 375 -9.00 -3.59 -13.21
CA HIS A 375 -8.16 -3.25 -14.36
C HIS A 375 -8.97 -2.56 -15.46
N ARG A 376 -8.53 -1.38 -15.88
CA ARG A 376 -9.05 -0.60 -17.02
C ARG A 376 -7.96 -0.26 -18.02
N LYS A 377 -6.78 0.10 -17.52
CA LYS A 377 -5.61 0.49 -18.31
C LYS A 377 -4.35 -0.02 -17.64
N SER A 378 -3.41 -0.53 -18.43
CA SER A 378 -2.07 -0.88 -17.96
C SER A 378 -1.30 0.38 -17.53
N PRO A 379 -0.27 0.26 -16.67
CA PRO A 379 0.58 1.40 -16.31
C PRO A 379 1.10 2.08 -17.57
N PRO A 380 0.98 3.41 -17.71
CA PRO A 380 1.27 4.11 -18.96
C PRO A 380 2.78 4.24 -19.21
N ALA A 381 3.17 4.26 -20.50
CA ALA A 381 4.48 4.76 -20.90
C ALA A 381 4.61 6.25 -20.56
N LEU A 382 5.84 6.76 -20.51
CA LEU A 382 6.10 8.17 -20.21
C LEU A 382 5.46 9.07 -21.29
N GLY A 383 4.54 9.95 -20.85
CA GLY A 383 3.85 10.89 -21.74
C GLY A 383 2.89 10.25 -22.73
N GLU A 384 2.50 8.98 -22.53
CA GLU A 384 1.64 8.23 -23.45
C GLU A 384 0.38 8.97 -23.85
N ASP A 385 -0.22 9.70 -22.92
CA ASP A 385 -1.52 10.38 -23.12
C ASP A 385 -1.35 11.91 -23.33
N THR A 386 -0.15 12.44 -23.50
CA THR A 386 0.11 13.89 -23.53
C THR A 386 -0.76 14.61 -24.56
N ASP A 387 -0.76 14.16 -25.81
CA ASP A 387 -1.52 14.80 -26.87
C ASP A 387 -3.04 14.72 -26.66
N ASP A 388 -3.52 13.55 -26.25
CA ASP A 388 -4.94 13.31 -26.03
C ASP A 388 -5.49 14.14 -24.86
N VAL A 389 -4.70 14.28 -23.80
CA VAL A 389 -5.04 15.12 -22.65
C VAL A 389 -5.06 16.60 -23.04
N LEU A 390 -4.04 17.10 -23.75
CA LEU A 390 -3.98 18.50 -24.15
C LEU A 390 -5.12 18.87 -25.12
N ARG A 391 -5.48 17.98 -26.03
CA ARG A 391 -6.65 18.16 -26.91
C ARG A 391 -7.98 18.05 -26.14
N GLY A 392 -8.14 16.96 -25.39
CA GLY A 392 -9.43 16.61 -24.77
C GLY A 392 -9.78 17.47 -23.54
N TRP A 393 -8.78 17.80 -22.68
CA TRP A 393 -9.03 18.60 -21.49
C TRP A 393 -8.90 20.09 -21.76
N LEU A 394 -7.89 20.52 -22.55
CA LEU A 394 -7.58 21.93 -22.75
C LEU A 394 -8.02 22.48 -24.11
N GLY A 395 -8.47 21.63 -25.03
CA GLY A 395 -8.88 22.07 -26.35
C GLY A 395 -7.74 22.57 -27.23
N TYR A 396 -6.49 22.15 -26.97
CA TYR A 396 -5.35 22.65 -27.72
C TYR A 396 -5.32 22.06 -29.15
N ALA A 397 -5.10 22.94 -30.13
CA ALA A 397 -4.89 22.53 -31.51
C ALA A 397 -3.47 21.96 -31.70
N GLY A 398 -3.30 21.10 -32.72
CA GLY A 398 -2.02 20.48 -33.07
C GLY A 398 -0.81 21.43 -33.07
N PRO A 399 -0.86 22.57 -33.80
CA PRO A 399 0.27 23.51 -33.86
C PRO A 399 0.72 24.05 -32.49
N ARG A 400 -0.22 24.20 -31.52
CA ARG A 400 0.14 24.59 -30.16
C ARG A 400 0.84 23.49 -29.40
N ILE A 401 0.41 22.25 -29.55
CA ILE A 401 1.03 21.07 -28.95
C ILE A 401 2.46 20.89 -29.51
N ASP A 402 2.63 21.00 -30.83
CA ASP A 402 3.92 20.91 -31.48
C ASP A 402 4.90 21.98 -30.97
N ALA A 403 4.44 23.23 -30.85
CA ALA A 403 5.26 24.32 -30.31
C ALA A 403 5.69 24.10 -28.85
N LEU A 404 4.85 23.46 -28.00
CA LEU A 404 5.22 23.07 -26.64
C LEU A 404 6.30 21.99 -26.66
N ARG A 405 6.20 21.03 -27.56
CA ARG A 405 7.15 19.94 -27.72
C ARG A 405 8.50 20.43 -28.22
N GLU A 406 8.53 21.28 -29.25
CA GLU A 406 9.76 21.90 -29.78
C GLU A 406 10.51 22.72 -28.71
N ARG A 407 9.80 23.32 -27.77
CA ARG A 407 10.38 24.08 -26.65
C ARG A 407 10.76 23.19 -25.46
N GLY A 408 10.55 21.89 -25.51
CA GLY A 408 10.84 20.95 -24.44
C GLY A 408 9.96 21.17 -23.19
N VAL A 409 8.74 21.70 -23.35
CA VAL A 409 7.76 21.91 -22.28
C VAL A 409 7.02 20.61 -21.99
N ILE A 410 6.78 19.80 -23.03
CA ILE A 410 6.11 18.49 -22.98
C ILE A 410 6.94 17.43 -23.65
#